data_eebb9c56fcaf5e257509a5db475679cd
#
_entry.id   eebb9c56fcaf5e257509a5db475679cd
#
_cell.length_a   1.000
_cell.length_b   1.000
_cell.length_c   1.000
_cell.angle_alpha   90.00
_cell.angle_beta   90.00
_cell.angle_gamma   90.00
#
_symmetry.space_group_name_H-M   'P 1'
#
loop_
_entity.id
_entity.type
_entity.pdbx_description
1 polymer ?
#
loop_
_entity_poly.entity_id
_entity_poly.type
_entity_poly.pdbx_seq_one_letter_code
_entity_poly.pdbx_strand_id
1 'polypeptide(L)'
;MKRLVTLLAAVATLHGIASAQEATLPSPDARTIGMGGVMMTNLSGSHAIYNNAALSAFSLTPAQISSSYYGQGKFDYYAVSGNCRLDNANLVQAGWRQFLRKRGNNDMAVDLGYTRRINDRWAIGVVARYMHLRRPEVSSDALAADLSVAYQLPLENVGSYSTLRAGAKLANLGSYLSQTDYILPMDLTAGVALDTFVTDAHEITVGTDLGYYFYPKAVRGFQMSVGAEYNLMQLVQFRGGYHFGEQRYYYPSYWSVGAGVRILHLRLDFAYLFAEKNTLLHNTYSLSFGFDF
;
A
#
# COMPACT_ATOMS: atom_id res chain seq x y z
N MET A 1 21.96 -9.60 38.95
CA MET A 1 20.84 -8.67 38.77
C MET A 1 20.94 -7.83 37.48
N LYS A 2 22.04 -7.10 37.20
CA LYS A 2 22.17 -6.27 35.98
C LYS A 2 21.99 -7.06 34.67
N ARG A 3 22.51 -8.30 34.56
CA ARG A 3 22.35 -9.13 33.35
C ARG A 3 20.91 -9.64 33.13
N LEU A 4 20.12 -9.84 34.20
CA LEU A 4 18.74 -10.25 34.12
C LEU A 4 17.84 -9.10 33.64
N VAL A 5 18.12 -7.88 34.11
CA VAL A 5 17.40 -6.65 33.65
C VAL A 5 17.69 -6.35 32.17
N THR A 6 18.94 -6.58 31.73
CA THR A 6 19.30 -6.40 30.31
C THR A 6 18.65 -7.44 29.41
N LEU A 7 18.48 -8.68 29.91
CA LEU A 7 17.79 -9.75 29.17
C LEU A 7 16.26 -9.48 29.09
N LEU A 8 15.66 -9.00 30.18
CA LEU A 8 14.24 -8.60 30.22
C LEU A 8 13.97 -7.37 29.32
N ALA A 9 14.87 -6.38 29.31
CA ALA A 9 14.78 -5.24 28.42
C ALA A 9 14.94 -5.64 26.94
N ALA A 10 15.83 -6.59 26.64
CA ALA A 10 15.99 -7.13 25.27
C ALA A 10 14.79 -7.94 24.82
N VAL A 11 14.14 -8.70 25.73
CA VAL A 11 12.92 -9.45 25.43
C VAL A 11 11.73 -8.51 25.22
N ALA A 12 11.58 -7.45 26.04
CA ALA A 12 10.53 -6.45 25.87
C ALA A 12 10.68 -5.65 24.55
N THR A 13 11.92 -5.32 24.16
CA THR A 13 12.18 -4.66 22.86
C THR A 13 11.87 -5.57 21.67
N LEU A 14 12.08 -6.88 21.79
CA LEU A 14 11.76 -7.84 20.72
C LEU A 14 10.23 -8.00 20.50
N HIS A 15 9.41 -7.90 21.56
CA HIS A 15 7.95 -7.97 21.42
C HIS A 15 7.35 -6.72 20.76
N GLY A 16 7.83 -5.53 21.11
CA GLY A 16 7.40 -4.27 20.49
C GLY A 16 7.77 -4.16 19.00
N ILE A 17 8.92 -4.72 18.61
CA ILE A 17 9.40 -4.75 17.23
C ILE A 17 8.57 -5.71 16.37
N ALA A 18 8.12 -6.86 16.91
CA ALA A 18 7.30 -7.82 16.16
C ALA A 18 5.92 -7.26 15.76
N SER A 19 5.36 -6.38 16.56
CA SER A 19 4.09 -5.69 16.27
C SER A 19 4.23 -4.65 15.16
N ALA A 20 5.33 -3.91 15.12
CA ALA A 20 5.61 -2.95 14.07
C ALA A 20 5.75 -3.61 12.68
N GLN A 21 6.25 -4.84 12.65
CA GLN A 21 6.50 -5.59 11.41
C GLN A 21 5.23 -5.80 10.56
N GLU A 22 4.08 -6.01 11.17
CA GLU A 22 2.83 -6.29 10.44
C GLU A 22 2.20 -5.04 9.84
N ALA A 23 2.35 -3.90 10.52
CA ALA A 23 1.90 -2.61 10.01
C ALA A 23 2.73 -2.09 8.83
N THR A 24 3.87 -2.73 8.55
CA THR A 24 4.82 -2.34 7.50
C THR A 24 4.81 -3.30 6.31
N LEU A 25 3.85 -4.21 6.23
CA LEU A 25 3.70 -5.06 5.06
C LEU A 25 3.39 -4.22 3.81
N PRO A 26 3.85 -4.68 2.64
CA PRO A 26 3.46 -4.06 1.38
C PRO A 26 1.95 -3.96 1.25
N SER A 27 1.49 -2.98 0.46
CA SER A 27 0.09 -2.90 0.07
C SER A 27 -0.40 -4.24 -0.47
N PRO A 28 -1.62 -4.69 -0.16
CA PRO A 28 -2.14 -5.95 -0.68
C PRO A 28 -2.40 -5.94 -2.19
N ASP A 29 -2.31 -4.80 -2.85
CA ASP A 29 -2.56 -4.63 -4.27
C ASP A 29 -1.43 -5.21 -5.14
N ALA A 30 -1.74 -6.21 -5.97
CA ALA A 30 -0.78 -6.88 -6.83
C ALA A 30 -0.13 -5.93 -7.85
N ARG A 31 -0.86 -4.91 -8.35
CA ARG A 31 -0.27 -3.90 -9.24
C ARG A 31 0.83 -3.11 -8.54
N THR A 32 0.55 -2.61 -7.35
CA THR A 32 1.52 -1.88 -6.53
C THR A 32 2.73 -2.74 -6.19
N ILE A 33 2.50 -3.98 -5.75
CA ILE A 33 3.56 -4.94 -5.47
C ILE A 33 4.43 -5.17 -6.71
N GLY A 34 3.81 -5.43 -7.88
CA GLY A 34 4.51 -5.67 -9.14
C GLY A 34 5.40 -4.51 -9.59
N MET A 35 5.07 -3.28 -9.16
CA MET A 35 5.84 -2.06 -9.41
C MET A 35 6.83 -1.73 -8.27
N GLY A 36 7.31 -2.72 -7.53
CA GLY A 36 8.28 -2.50 -6.44
C GLY A 36 7.71 -1.72 -5.25
N GLY A 37 6.40 -1.67 -5.08
CA GLY A 37 5.77 -0.92 -3.99
C GLY A 37 5.53 0.56 -4.28
N VAL A 38 5.61 1.02 -5.52
CA VAL A 38 5.20 2.39 -5.92
C VAL A 38 3.70 2.53 -5.68
N MET A 39 3.31 3.33 -4.68
CA MET A 39 1.92 3.42 -4.20
C MET A 39 1.36 4.84 -4.21
N MET A 40 2.21 5.88 -4.17
CA MET A 40 1.73 7.26 -4.04
C MET A 40 1.09 7.82 -5.29
N THR A 41 1.38 7.23 -6.44
CA THR A 41 0.91 7.68 -7.76
C THR A 41 0.19 6.59 -8.56
N ASN A 42 0.09 5.38 -8.00
CA ASN A 42 -0.49 4.22 -8.68
C ASN A 42 -2.03 4.21 -8.59
N LEU A 43 -2.70 4.25 -9.74
CA LEU A 43 -4.16 4.16 -9.83
C LEU A 43 -4.63 2.69 -9.66
N SER A 44 -4.69 2.23 -8.42
CA SER A 44 -5.00 0.84 -8.03
C SER A 44 -6.50 0.54 -7.92
N GLY A 45 -7.35 1.32 -8.57
CA GLY A 45 -8.79 1.19 -8.41
C GLY A 45 -9.23 1.45 -6.97
N SER A 46 -10.15 0.64 -6.42
CA SER A 46 -10.61 0.81 -5.04
C SER A 46 -9.52 0.51 -3.98
N HIS A 47 -8.44 -0.24 -4.33
CA HIS A 47 -7.31 -0.44 -3.43
C HIS A 47 -6.47 0.82 -3.17
N ALA A 48 -6.77 1.93 -3.86
CA ALA A 48 -6.17 3.23 -3.54
C ALA A 48 -6.40 3.66 -2.08
N ILE A 49 -7.47 3.19 -1.41
CA ILE A 49 -7.71 3.41 0.02
C ILE A 49 -6.52 2.97 0.90
N TYR A 50 -5.79 1.93 0.51
CA TYR A 50 -4.62 1.41 1.23
C TYR A 50 -3.33 2.14 0.86
N ASN A 51 -3.26 2.71 -0.34
CA ASN A 51 -2.10 3.36 -0.91
C ASN A 51 -2.16 4.87 -0.68
N ASN A 52 -2.79 5.58 -1.61
CA ASN A 52 -3.07 7.00 -1.55
C ASN A 52 -4.54 7.22 -1.92
N ALA A 53 -5.40 7.39 -0.92
CA ALA A 53 -6.84 7.50 -1.12
C ALA A 53 -7.23 8.69 -2.02
N ALA A 54 -6.44 9.77 -2.02
CA ALA A 54 -6.70 10.94 -2.85
C ALA A 54 -6.69 10.63 -4.35
N LEU A 55 -5.94 9.61 -4.80
CA LEU A 55 -5.86 9.21 -6.22
C LEU A 55 -7.22 8.75 -6.78
N SER A 56 -8.09 8.21 -5.94
CA SER A 56 -9.43 7.76 -6.36
C SER A 56 -10.28 8.89 -6.95
N ALA A 57 -9.99 10.15 -6.61
CA ALA A 57 -10.67 11.31 -7.17
C ALA A 57 -10.47 11.47 -8.68
N PHE A 58 -9.37 10.94 -9.21
CA PHE A 58 -9.03 11.02 -10.63
C PHE A 58 -9.55 9.83 -11.46
N SER A 59 -10.12 8.82 -10.81
CA SER A 59 -10.85 7.75 -11.50
C SER A 59 -12.15 8.31 -12.08
N LEU A 60 -12.46 7.97 -13.32
CA LEU A 60 -13.72 8.34 -13.98
C LEU A 60 -14.84 7.34 -13.68
N THR A 61 -14.52 6.22 -13.07
CA THR A 61 -15.46 5.12 -12.79
C THR A 61 -16.41 5.50 -11.66
N PRO A 62 -17.74 5.33 -11.81
CA PRO A 62 -18.70 5.67 -10.77
C PRO A 62 -18.54 4.88 -9.48
N ALA A 63 -18.24 3.58 -9.61
CA ALA A 63 -17.97 2.70 -8.47
C ALA A 63 -16.99 1.60 -8.87
N GLN A 64 -16.21 1.13 -7.91
CA GLN A 64 -15.24 0.06 -8.10
C GLN A 64 -15.24 -0.85 -6.88
N ILE A 65 -15.01 -2.14 -7.09
CA ILE A 65 -14.71 -3.11 -6.05
C ILE A 65 -13.44 -3.85 -6.41
N SER A 66 -12.62 -4.15 -5.42
CA SER A 66 -11.41 -4.94 -5.61
C SER A 66 -11.21 -5.91 -4.45
N SER A 67 -10.66 -7.07 -4.75
CA SER A 67 -10.22 -8.03 -3.76
C SER A 67 -8.79 -8.46 -4.07
N SER A 68 -8.05 -8.84 -3.06
CA SER A 68 -6.69 -9.35 -3.23
C SER A 68 -6.33 -10.40 -2.19
N TYR A 69 -5.44 -11.27 -2.61
CA TYR A 69 -4.75 -12.24 -1.79
C TYR A 69 -3.25 -12.05 -1.93
N TYR A 70 -2.54 -12.09 -0.82
CA TYR A 70 -1.10 -12.00 -0.76
C TYR A 70 -0.53 -12.97 0.27
N GLY A 71 0.40 -13.83 -0.12
CA GLY A 71 0.96 -14.80 0.81
C GLY A 71 1.92 -15.78 0.19
N GLN A 72 2.33 -16.78 0.98
CA GLN A 72 3.16 -17.91 0.54
C GLN A 72 3.12 -19.10 1.51
N GLY A 73 2.05 -19.25 2.24
CA GLY A 73 1.89 -20.33 3.23
C GLY A 73 2.62 -20.12 4.57
N LYS A 74 3.37 -19.03 4.77
CA LYS A 74 3.85 -18.56 6.10
C LYS A 74 2.83 -17.60 6.72
N PHE A 75 2.14 -16.85 5.90
CA PHE A 75 1.02 -15.98 6.22
C PHE A 75 0.06 -15.94 5.03
N ASP A 76 -1.16 -15.53 5.31
CA ASP A 76 -2.18 -15.21 4.32
C ASP A 76 -2.70 -13.79 4.60
N TYR A 77 -2.74 -12.95 3.59
CA TYR A 77 -3.23 -11.59 3.70
C TYR A 77 -4.31 -11.36 2.66
N TYR A 78 -5.50 -11.09 3.13
CA TYR A 78 -6.68 -10.82 2.33
C TYR A 78 -7.04 -9.35 2.42
N ALA A 79 -7.48 -8.76 1.32
CA ALA A 79 -8.05 -7.44 1.33
C ALA A 79 -9.23 -7.35 0.37
N VAL A 80 -10.23 -6.58 0.77
CA VAL A 80 -11.37 -6.21 -0.06
C VAL A 80 -11.60 -4.73 0.11
N SER A 81 -11.83 -4.01 -0.97
CA SER A 81 -12.15 -2.59 -0.93
C SER A 81 -13.21 -2.24 -1.95
N GLY A 82 -13.93 -1.16 -1.68
CA GLY A 82 -14.87 -0.56 -2.60
C GLY A 82 -14.80 0.95 -2.53
N ASN A 83 -15.13 1.60 -3.63
CA ASN A 83 -15.35 3.04 -3.66
C ASN A 83 -16.60 3.37 -4.45
N CYS A 84 -17.19 4.51 -4.13
CA CYS A 84 -18.36 5.04 -4.82
C CYS A 84 -18.24 6.56 -4.92
N ARG A 85 -18.44 7.07 -6.13
CA ARG A 85 -18.46 8.50 -6.39
C ARG A 85 -19.85 9.04 -6.03
N LEU A 86 -19.89 10.02 -5.14
CA LEU A 86 -21.13 10.68 -4.74
C LEU A 86 -21.54 11.78 -5.73
N ASP A 87 -20.54 12.51 -6.23
CA ASP A 87 -20.66 13.55 -7.23
C ASP A 87 -19.33 13.80 -7.95
N ASN A 88 -19.21 14.84 -8.75
CA ASN A 88 -18.00 15.15 -9.51
C ASN A 88 -16.76 15.45 -8.65
N ALA A 89 -16.94 15.80 -7.37
CA ALA A 89 -15.88 16.19 -6.47
C ALA A 89 -15.66 15.19 -5.31
N ASN A 90 -16.70 14.46 -4.91
CA ASN A 90 -16.72 13.72 -3.66
C ASN A 90 -16.82 12.22 -3.89
N LEU A 91 -16.02 11.44 -3.18
CA LEU A 91 -15.98 9.99 -3.27
C LEU A 91 -15.80 9.38 -1.88
N VAL A 92 -16.53 8.31 -1.58
CA VAL A 92 -16.40 7.50 -0.38
C VAL A 92 -15.75 6.17 -0.68
N GLN A 93 -15.01 5.65 0.30
CA GLN A 93 -14.26 4.41 0.18
C GLN A 93 -14.44 3.59 1.44
N ALA A 94 -14.45 2.27 1.28
CA ALA A 94 -14.42 1.34 2.40
C ALA A 94 -13.44 0.20 2.08
N GLY A 95 -12.81 -0.33 3.11
CA GLY A 95 -11.87 -1.43 2.97
C GLY A 95 -11.86 -2.33 4.20
N TRP A 96 -11.55 -3.58 3.96
CA TRP A 96 -11.32 -4.58 4.98
C TRP A 96 -10.05 -5.36 4.64
N ARG A 97 -9.21 -5.59 5.64
CA ARG A 97 -7.97 -6.35 5.51
C ARG A 97 -7.87 -7.36 6.63
N GLN A 98 -7.37 -8.55 6.31
CA GLN A 98 -7.12 -9.59 7.31
C GLN A 98 -5.77 -10.24 7.05
N PHE A 99 -4.95 -10.23 8.06
CA PHE A 99 -3.65 -10.86 8.09
C PHE A 99 -3.66 -12.06 9.03
N LEU A 100 -3.44 -13.24 8.47
CA LEU A 100 -3.41 -14.50 9.19
C LEU A 100 -1.99 -15.06 9.19
N ARG A 101 -1.46 -15.40 10.34
CA ARG A 101 -0.15 -16.01 10.47
C ARG A 101 -0.24 -17.36 11.17
N LYS A 102 0.50 -18.35 10.69
CA LYS A 102 0.67 -19.61 11.41
C LYS A 102 1.13 -19.33 12.83
N ARG A 103 0.50 -19.91 13.85
CA ARG A 103 0.67 -19.73 15.30
C ARG A 103 -0.31 -18.74 15.98
N GLY A 104 -1.46 -18.51 15.35
CA GLY A 104 -2.57 -17.84 16.02
C GLY A 104 -2.57 -16.31 15.99
N ASN A 105 -1.66 -15.69 15.24
CA ASN A 105 -1.73 -14.25 14.99
C ASN A 105 -2.80 -13.98 13.94
N ASN A 106 -3.74 -13.13 14.27
CA ASN A 106 -4.84 -12.74 13.40
C ASN A 106 -5.08 -11.23 13.58
N ASP A 107 -4.73 -10.46 12.57
CA ASP A 107 -4.91 -9.01 12.58
C ASP A 107 -5.96 -8.64 11.54
N MET A 108 -6.88 -7.80 11.94
CA MET A 108 -7.93 -7.27 11.08
C MET A 108 -7.85 -5.75 11.07
N ALA A 109 -8.13 -5.15 9.93
CA ALA A 109 -8.34 -3.70 9.82
C ALA A 109 -9.58 -3.40 8.99
N VAL A 110 -10.32 -2.38 9.42
CA VAL A 110 -11.41 -1.78 8.66
C VAL A 110 -11.06 -0.33 8.40
N ASP A 111 -11.13 0.07 7.15
CA ASP A 111 -10.78 1.39 6.66
C ASP A 111 -12.04 2.08 6.10
N LEU A 112 -12.28 3.33 6.49
CA LEU A 112 -13.32 4.19 5.91
C LEU A 112 -12.66 5.46 5.39
N GLY A 113 -12.81 5.71 4.09
CA GLY A 113 -12.15 6.80 3.39
C GLY A 113 -13.14 7.81 2.80
N TYR A 114 -12.72 9.06 2.80
CA TYR A 114 -13.36 10.13 2.06
C TYR A 114 -12.31 10.87 1.24
N THR A 115 -12.65 11.12 -0.02
CA THR A 115 -11.77 11.83 -0.96
C THR A 115 -12.52 12.96 -1.60
N ARG A 116 -11.84 14.11 -1.73
CA ARG A 116 -12.36 15.28 -2.40
C ARG A 116 -11.42 15.76 -3.50
N ARG A 117 -11.95 15.85 -4.71
CA ARG A 117 -11.31 16.54 -5.82
C ARG A 117 -11.48 18.04 -5.66
N ILE A 118 -10.39 18.76 -5.48
CA ILE A 118 -10.39 20.21 -5.28
C ILE A 118 -10.53 20.91 -6.63
N ASN A 119 -9.82 20.42 -7.63
CA ASN A 119 -9.88 20.85 -9.02
C ASN A 119 -9.35 19.73 -9.93
N ASP A 120 -9.13 20.00 -11.22
CA ASP A 120 -8.68 18.98 -12.18
C ASP A 120 -7.27 18.46 -11.90
N ARG A 121 -6.49 19.14 -11.08
CA ARG A 121 -5.11 18.79 -10.77
C ARG A 121 -4.91 18.31 -9.34
N TRP A 122 -5.74 18.71 -8.38
CA TRP A 122 -5.54 18.45 -6.96
C TRP A 122 -6.69 17.67 -6.34
N ALA A 123 -6.33 16.72 -5.52
CA ALA A 123 -7.26 15.99 -4.66
C ALA A 123 -6.65 15.75 -3.28
N ILE A 124 -7.52 15.63 -2.28
CA ILE A 124 -7.17 15.27 -0.90
C ILE A 124 -7.99 14.07 -0.46
N GLY A 125 -7.42 13.27 0.43
CA GLY A 125 -8.10 12.10 0.99
C GLY A 125 -7.79 11.95 2.47
N VAL A 126 -8.78 11.47 3.20
CA VAL A 126 -8.65 11.06 4.61
C VAL A 126 -9.18 9.64 4.76
N VAL A 127 -8.49 8.81 5.54
CA VAL A 127 -8.93 7.46 5.88
C VAL A 127 -8.90 7.32 7.39
N ALA A 128 -10.02 6.91 7.99
CA ALA A 128 -10.11 6.46 9.36
C ALA A 128 -9.96 4.94 9.38
N ARG A 129 -9.13 4.42 10.28
CA ARG A 129 -8.80 3.01 10.40
C ARG A 129 -9.05 2.51 11.80
N TYR A 130 -9.83 1.44 11.92
CA TYR A 130 -9.89 0.59 13.10
C TYR A 130 -9.08 -0.67 12.86
N MET A 131 -8.25 -1.06 13.83
CA MET A 131 -7.46 -2.28 13.78
C MET A 131 -7.73 -3.11 15.05
N HIS A 132 -7.87 -4.42 14.84
CA HIS A 132 -7.95 -5.41 15.91
C HIS A 132 -6.74 -6.36 15.78
N LEU A 133 -5.88 -6.33 16.77
CA LEU A 133 -4.69 -7.16 16.87
C LEU A 133 -4.97 -8.34 17.79
N ARG A 134 -4.80 -9.56 17.28
CA ARG A 134 -4.93 -10.77 18.09
C ARG A 134 -3.64 -11.58 18.07
N ARG A 135 -3.10 -11.80 19.24
CA ARG A 135 -1.92 -12.63 19.51
C ARG A 135 -2.31 -13.72 20.52
N PRO A 136 -1.53 -14.82 20.66
CA PRO A 136 -1.83 -15.88 21.63
C PRO A 136 -2.04 -15.37 23.06
N GLU A 137 -1.32 -14.35 23.47
CA GLU A 137 -1.31 -13.84 24.83
C GLU A 137 -1.94 -12.44 25.00
N VAL A 138 -2.19 -11.71 23.89
CA VAL A 138 -2.63 -10.32 23.92
C VAL A 138 -3.61 -10.04 22.80
N SER A 139 -4.69 -9.35 23.11
CA SER A 139 -5.61 -8.74 22.14
C SER A 139 -5.66 -7.24 22.38
N SER A 140 -5.59 -6.45 21.32
CA SER A 140 -5.58 -4.99 21.42
C SER A 140 -6.25 -4.35 20.23
N ASP A 141 -6.96 -3.26 20.47
CA ASP A 141 -7.59 -2.44 19.46
C ASP A 141 -6.80 -1.16 19.24
N ALA A 142 -6.81 -0.66 18.01
CA ALA A 142 -6.19 0.60 17.67
C ALA A 142 -7.07 1.44 16.75
N LEU A 143 -6.95 2.75 16.87
CA LEU A 143 -7.52 3.72 15.95
C LEU A 143 -6.41 4.54 15.32
N ALA A 144 -6.49 4.74 14.01
CA ALA A 144 -5.56 5.55 13.26
C ALA A 144 -6.27 6.34 12.15
N ALA A 145 -5.59 7.36 11.65
CA ALA A 145 -6.00 8.09 10.46
C ALA A 145 -4.82 8.23 9.50
N ASP A 146 -5.13 8.21 8.20
CA ASP A 146 -4.20 8.56 7.14
C ASP A 146 -4.68 9.84 6.46
N LEU A 147 -3.76 10.75 6.14
CA LEU A 147 -4.01 11.96 5.36
C LEU A 147 -3.24 11.84 4.06
N SER A 148 -3.88 12.14 2.94
CA SER A 148 -3.25 12.02 1.63
C SER A 148 -3.58 13.17 0.71
N VAL A 149 -2.66 13.45 -0.20
CA VAL A 149 -2.81 14.42 -1.28
C VAL A 149 -2.33 13.80 -2.58
N ALA A 150 -3.00 14.14 -3.67
CA ALA A 150 -2.62 13.75 -5.01
C ALA A 150 -2.68 14.92 -5.96
N TYR A 151 -1.75 14.94 -6.90
CA TYR A 151 -1.64 15.93 -7.96
C TYR A 151 -1.45 15.23 -9.30
N GLN A 152 -2.09 15.72 -10.34
CA GLN A 152 -1.88 15.30 -11.73
C GLN A 152 -1.73 16.49 -12.65
N LEU A 153 -0.84 16.37 -13.61
CA LEU A 153 -0.56 17.40 -14.62
C LEU A 153 -0.47 16.72 -16.00
N PRO A 154 -1.45 16.92 -16.89
CA PRO A 154 -1.28 16.57 -18.29
C PRO A 154 -0.10 17.36 -18.88
N LEU A 155 0.75 16.65 -19.63
CA LEU A 155 1.92 17.24 -20.29
C LEU A 155 1.68 17.24 -21.80
N GLU A 156 1.81 18.41 -22.40
CA GLU A 156 1.82 18.59 -23.84
C GLU A 156 3.23 18.36 -24.37
N ASN A 157 3.34 17.79 -25.57
CA ASN A 157 4.61 17.56 -26.27
C ASN A 157 5.55 16.50 -25.65
N VAL A 158 5.04 15.58 -24.83
CA VAL A 158 5.78 14.41 -24.34
C VAL A 158 5.01 13.15 -24.79
N GLY A 159 5.54 12.39 -25.77
CA GLY A 159 4.82 11.30 -26.40
C GLY A 159 3.56 11.77 -27.15
N SER A 160 2.58 10.89 -27.34
CA SER A 160 1.26 11.24 -27.86
C SER A 160 0.38 11.91 -26.81
N TYR A 161 0.50 11.46 -25.57
CA TYR A 161 -0.17 12.03 -24.39
C TYR A 161 0.61 11.57 -23.14
N SER A 162 0.84 12.48 -22.21
CA SER A 162 1.53 12.15 -20.96
C SER A 162 0.87 12.79 -19.77
N THR A 163 1.00 12.15 -18.61
CA THR A 163 0.53 12.70 -17.33
C THR A 163 1.62 12.53 -16.29
N LEU A 164 2.04 13.63 -15.70
CA LEU A 164 2.85 13.62 -14.49
C LEU A 164 1.91 13.52 -13.28
N ARG A 165 2.14 12.52 -12.41
CA ARG A 165 1.46 12.41 -11.12
C ARG A 165 2.43 12.58 -9.98
N ALA A 166 1.96 13.21 -8.92
CA ALA A 166 2.65 13.27 -7.64
C ALA A 166 1.65 12.98 -6.52
N GLY A 167 2.13 12.43 -5.43
CA GLY A 167 1.30 12.15 -4.27
C GLY A 167 2.11 12.11 -2.99
N ALA A 168 1.43 12.34 -1.88
CA ALA A 168 2.01 12.16 -0.56
C ALA A 168 0.96 11.65 0.42
N LYS A 169 1.40 10.88 1.41
CA LYS A 169 0.58 10.34 2.49
C LYS A 169 1.33 10.42 3.81
N LEU A 170 0.62 10.89 4.83
CA LEU A 170 1.00 10.77 6.23
C LEU A 170 0.11 9.68 6.84
N ALA A 171 0.69 8.56 7.25
CA ALA A 171 -0.02 7.37 7.61
C ALA A 171 0.06 7.01 9.09
N ASN A 172 -0.94 6.26 9.56
CA ASN A 172 -1.04 5.68 10.90
C ASN A 172 -0.98 6.71 12.04
N LEU A 173 -1.58 7.89 11.83
CA LEU A 173 -1.75 8.90 12.89
C LEU A 173 -2.74 8.37 13.94
N GLY A 174 -2.25 7.74 15.00
CA GLY A 174 -3.11 7.11 15.98
C GLY A 174 -2.37 6.31 17.04
N SER A 175 -3.12 5.53 17.81
CA SER A 175 -2.57 4.72 18.89
C SER A 175 -3.44 3.50 19.19
N TYR A 176 -2.88 2.56 19.92
CA TYR A 176 -3.65 1.49 20.56
C TYR A 176 -4.53 2.06 21.70
N LEU A 177 -5.73 1.51 21.87
CA LEU A 177 -6.72 1.96 22.85
C LEU A 177 -6.47 1.36 24.24
N SER A 178 -5.80 0.20 24.31
CA SER A 178 -5.41 -0.44 25.57
C SER A 178 -3.94 -0.10 25.90
N GLN A 179 -3.61 -0.16 27.19
CA GLN A 179 -2.21 -0.04 27.61
C GLN A 179 -1.41 -1.24 27.08
N THR A 180 -0.64 -1.02 26.04
CA THR A 180 0.24 -2.01 25.43
C THR A 180 1.57 -1.38 25.10
N ASP A 181 2.61 -2.20 25.06
CA ASP A 181 3.93 -1.80 24.55
C ASP A 181 3.94 -1.69 23.02
N TYR A 182 2.80 -1.97 22.35
CA TYR A 182 2.66 -1.87 20.91
C TYR A 182 2.42 -0.43 20.48
N ILE A 183 3.14 0.00 19.47
CA ILE A 183 3.07 1.34 18.92
C ILE A 183 2.85 1.25 17.42
N LEU A 184 1.94 2.07 16.88
CA LEU A 184 1.71 2.16 15.45
C LEU A 184 2.87 2.91 14.79
N PRO A 185 3.50 2.33 13.75
CA PRO A 185 4.53 3.03 13.01
C PRO A 185 3.91 4.10 12.11
N MET A 186 4.23 5.35 12.42
CA MET A 186 3.81 6.50 11.60
C MET A 186 4.85 6.76 10.52
N ASP A 187 4.40 6.94 9.29
CA ASP A 187 5.27 7.24 8.17
C ASP A 187 4.76 8.42 7.33
N LEU A 188 5.69 9.07 6.69
CA LEU A 188 5.46 10.02 5.62
C LEU A 188 6.07 9.46 4.35
N THR A 189 5.25 9.27 3.32
CA THR A 189 5.68 8.81 2.00
C THR A 189 5.22 9.80 0.94
N ALA A 190 6.12 10.11 0.00
CA ALA A 190 5.82 10.94 -1.18
C ALA A 190 6.38 10.28 -2.43
N GLY A 191 5.74 10.50 -3.55
CA GLY A 191 6.16 9.89 -4.81
C GLY A 191 5.75 10.68 -6.05
N VAL A 192 6.39 10.33 -7.15
CA VAL A 192 6.12 10.88 -8.48
C VAL A 192 6.09 9.76 -9.50
N ALA A 193 5.28 9.91 -10.53
CA ALA A 193 5.27 9.02 -11.69
C ALA A 193 4.95 9.79 -12.97
N LEU A 194 5.51 9.28 -14.06
CA LEU A 194 5.20 9.72 -15.42
C LEU A 194 4.52 8.58 -16.17
N ASP A 195 3.33 8.83 -16.65
CA ASP A 195 2.63 7.97 -17.60
C ASP A 195 2.76 8.58 -18.99
N THR A 196 3.21 7.81 -19.95
CA THR A 196 3.46 8.27 -21.33
C THR A 196 2.89 7.29 -22.32
N PHE A 197 1.96 7.74 -23.14
CA PHE A 197 1.56 7.04 -24.34
C PHE A 197 2.60 7.32 -25.45
N VAL A 198 3.39 6.31 -25.77
CA VAL A 198 4.34 6.37 -26.87
C VAL A 198 3.60 6.30 -28.20
N THR A 199 2.56 5.47 -28.25
CA THR A 199 1.56 5.38 -29.32
C THR A 199 0.21 5.01 -28.69
N ASP A 200 -0.86 4.99 -29.43
CA ASP A 200 -2.21 4.60 -28.93
C ASP A 200 -2.23 3.18 -28.34
N ALA A 201 -1.31 2.31 -28.76
CA ALA A 201 -1.22 0.93 -28.28
C ALA A 201 -0.18 0.72 -27.16
N HIS A 202 0.74 1.65 -26.95
CA HIS A 202 1.91 1.48 -26.09
C HIS A 202 1.99 2.59 -25.04
N GLU A 203 1.70 2.24 -23.80
CA GLU A 203 1.82 3.14 -22.64
C GLU A 203 2.93 2.64 -21.72
N ILE A 204 3.74 3.55 -21.23
CA ILE A 204 4.81 3.29 -20.24
C ILE A 204 4.55 4.16 -19.03
N THR A 205 4.55 3.56 -17.86
CA THR A 205 4.54 4.25 -16.57
C THR A 205 5.86 4.01 -15.87
N VAL A 206 6.50 5.06 -15.37
CA VAL A 206 7.67 4.96 -14.48
C VAL A 206 7.41 5.79 -13.24
N GLY A 207 7.64 5.21 -12.07
CA GLY A 207 7.36 5.89 -10.80
C GLY A 207 8.40 5.59 -9.73
N THR A 208 8.47 6.48 -8.76
CA THR A 208 9.29 6.33 -7.55
C THR A 208 8.58 6.94 -6.35
N ASP A 209 8.73 6.26 -5.21
CA ASP A 209 8.28 6.75 -3.90
C ASP A 209 9.46 6.81 -2.93
N LEU A 210 9.45 7.81 -2.07
CA LEU A 210 10.37 7.97 -0.95
C LEU A 210 9.56 8.06 0.34
N GLY A 211 9.88 7.22 1.31
CA GLY A 211 9.18 7.14 2.58
C GLY A 211 10.13 7.16 3.77
N TYR A 212 9.64 7.65 4.89
CA TYR A 212 10.36 7.64 6.15
C TYR A 212 9.41 7.35 7.31
N TYR A 213 9.69 6.24 8.02
CA TYR A 213 9.08 5.98 9.31
C TYR A 213 9.74 6.86 10.36
N PHE A 214 8.98 7.76 10.98
CA PHE A 214 9.52 8.72 11.95
C PHE A 214 9.14 8.42 13.40
N TYR A 215 8.11 7.62 13.63
CA TYR A 215 7.65 7.23 14.95
C TYR A 215 7.19 5.77 14.97
N PRO A 216 7.46 4.98 16.03
CA PRO A 216 8.33 5.27 17.17
C PRO A 216 9.83 5.26 16.80
N LYS A 217 10.69 5.74 17.70
CA LYS A 217 12.16 5.78 17.47
C LYS A 217 12.76 4.42 17.11
N ALA A 218 12.19 3.32 17.66
CA ALA A 218 12.66 1.95 17.44
C ALA A 218 12.47 1.45 15.99
N VAL A 219 11.58 2.07 15.21
CA VAL A 219 11.26 1.66 13.82
C VAL A 219 11.58 2.74 12.79
N ARG A 220 12.33 3.78 13.19
CA ARG A 220 12.75 4.82 12.24
C ARG A 220 13.56 4.20 11.12
N GLY A 221 13.18 4.50 9.90
CA GLY A 221 13.86 3.97 8.75
C GLY A 221 13.40 4.61 7.45
N PHE A 222 14.33 4.68 6.51
CA PHE A 222 14.08 5.15 5.15
C PHE A 222 13.61 3.98 4.28
N GLN A 223 12.71 4.27 3.38
CA GLN A 223 12.26 3.34 2.35
C GLN A 223 12.17 4.06 1.00
N MET A 224 12.42 3.32 -0.07
CA MET A 224 12.32 3.83 -1.43
C MET A 224 11.76 2.73 -2.33
N SER A 225 10.88 3.10 -3.23
CA SER A 225 10.34 2.21 -4.28
C SER A 225 10.62 2.82 -5.64
N VAL A 226 10.98 1.98 -6.59
CA VAL A 226 11.11 2.34 -8.00
C VAL A 226 10.43 1.25 -8.82
N GLY A 227 9.63 1.63 -9.80
CA GLY A 227 8.93 0.68 -10.64
C GLY A 227 8.55 1.22 -12.00
N ALA A 228 8.34 0.28 -12.91
CA ALA A 228 7.85 0.57 -14.25
C ALA A 228 6.73 -0.40 -14.64
N GLU A 229 5.79 0.09 -15.42
CA GLU A 229 4.72 -0.68 -16.05
C GLU A 229 4.74 -0.40 -17.55
N TYR A 230 4.69 -1.46 -18.34
CA TYR A 230 4.40 -1.39 -19.76
C TYR A 230 3.00 -1.93 -20.01
N ASN A 231 2.17 -1.13 -20.66
CA ASN A 231 0.77 -1.42 -20.93
C ASN A 231 0.58 -1.51 -22.45
N LEU A 232 0.19 -2.69 -22.92
CA LEU A 232 -0.06 -2.99 -24.32
C LEU A 232 -1.57 -2.93 -24.59
N MET A 233 -2.00 -2.01 -25.47
CA MET A 233 -3.37 -1.82 -25.92
C MET A 233 -4.38 -1.60 -24.77
N GLN A 234 -3.88 -1.17 -23.60
CA GLN A 234 -4.64 -1.10 -22.34
C GLN A 234 -5.26 -2.45 -21.93
N LEU A 235 -4.82 -3.55 -22.52
CA LEU A 235 -5.31 -4.90 -22.30
C LEU A 235 -4.36 -5.74 -21.44
N VAL A 236 -3.06 -5.74 -21.75
CA VAL A 236 -2.06 -6.54 -21.05
C VAL A 236 -1.00 -5.63 -20.46
N GLN A 237 -0.66 -5.85 -19.21
CA GLN A 237 0.34 -5.08 -18.48
C GLN A 237 1.48 -5.98 -18.00
N PHE A 238 2.71 -5.49 -18.12
CA PHE A 238 3.91 -6.09 -17.52
C PHE A 238 4.56 -5.08 -16.59
N ARG A 239 5.04 -5.56 -15.44
CA ARG A 239 5.57 -4.71 -14.37
C ARG A 239 6.87 -5.25 -13.85
N GLY A 240 7.72 -4.34 -13.41
CA GLY A 240 8.92 -4.68 -12.67
C GLY A 240 9.28 -3.55 -11.73
N GLY A 241 9.88 -3.87 -10.60
CA GLY A 241 10.27 -2.86 -9.65
C GLY A 241 11.19 -3.37 -8.55
N TYR A 242 11.68 -2.42 -7.77
CA TYR A 242 12.53 -2.66 -6.62
C TYR A 242 12.09 -1.80 -5.45
N HIS A 243 12.03 -2.42 -4.29
CA HIS A 243 11.82 -1.77 -3.01
C HIS A 243 13.08 -1.86 -2.18
N PHE A 244 13.56 -0.72 -1.75
CA PHE A 244 14.59 -0.61 -0.73
C PHE A 244 13.95 -0.38 0.62
N GLY A 245 14.26 -1.25 1.58
CA GLY A 245 13.86 -1.12 2.97
C GLY A 245 15.05 -1.39 3.90
N GLU A 246 15.01 -0.87 5.11
CA GLU A 246 16.07 -1.07 6.07
C GLU A 246 15.82 -2.35 6.89
N GLN A 247 16.47 -3.44 6.50
CA GLN A 247 16.23 -4.81 7.01
C GLN A 247 16.32 -4.93 8.54
N ARG A 248 17.22 -4.16 9.19
CA ARG A 248 17.35 -4.13 10.65
C ARG A 248 16.09 -3.67 11.40
N TYR A 249 15.17 -3.00 10.69
CA TYR A 249 13.89 -2.52 11.20
C TYR A 249 12.69 -3.30 10.63
N TYR A 250 12.93 -4.50 10.07
CA TYR A 250 11.91 -5.36 9.47
C TYR A 250 11.28 -4.80 8.19
N TYR A 251 11.97 -3.90 7.47
CA TYR A 251 11.59 -3.41 6.14
C TYR A 251 12.46 -4.10 5.09
N PRO A 252 12.09 -5.30 4.63
CA PRO A 252 12.95 -6.04 3.71
C PRO A 252 12.95 -5.41 2.33
N SER A 253 14.13 -5.29 1.75
CA SER A 253 14.26 -5.00 0.32
C SER A 253 13.83 -6.18 -0.51
N TYR A 254 13.22 -5.91 -1.67
CA TYR A 254 12.79 -6.95 -2.60
C TYR A 254 12.78 -6.44 -4.04
N TRP A 255 12.98 -7.35 -4.98
CA TRP A 255 12.62 -7.18 -6.37
C TRP A 255 11.22 -7.73 -6.60
N SER A 256 10.51 -7.19 -7.56
CA SER A 256 9.21 -7.71 -7.95
C SER A 256 9.02 -7.71 -9.45
N VAL A 257 8.21 -8.65 -9.91
CA VAL A 257 7.67 -8.69 -11.26
C VAL A 257 6.17 -8.87 -11.18
N GLY A 258 5.45 -8.40 -12.17
CA GLY A 258 4.00 -8.51 -12.23
C GLY A 258 3.47 -8.53 -13.64
N ALA A 259 2.27 -9.05 -13.77
CA ALA A 259 1.48 -9.00 -15.00
C ALA A 259 0.03 -8.67 -14.66
N GLY A 260 -0.67 -8.05 -15.61
CA GLY A 260 -2.08 -7.74 -15.47
C GLY A 260 -2.83 -7.91 -16.77
N VAL A 261 -4.13 -8.11 -16.66
CA VAL A 261 -5.06 -8.14 -17.79
C VAL A 261 -6.28 -7.29 -17.45
N ARG A 262 -6.70 -6.45 -18.38
CA ARG A 262 -7.90 -5.63 -18.30
C ARG A 262 -8.83 -5.98 -19.46
N ILE A 263 -10.01 -6.47 -19.16
CA ILE A 263 -11.01 -6.84 -20.16
C ILE A 263 -12.34 -6.23 -19.74
N LEU A 264 -12.86 -5.29 -20.54
CA LEU A 264 -14.10 -4.56 -20.23
C LEU A 264 -14.01 -3.90 -18.83
N HIS A 265 -14.80 -4.38 -17.89
CA HIS A 265 -14.89 -3.90 -16.52
C HIS A 265 -14.01 -4.71 -15.54
N LEU A 266 -13.33 -5.76 -16.01
CA LEU A 266 -12.55 -6.67 -15.17
C LEU A 266 -11.08 -6.32 -15.23
N ARG A 267 -10.44 -6.39 -14.04
CA ARG A 267 -8.99 -6.27 -13.87
C ARG A 267 -8.49 -7.48 -13.10
N LEU A 268 -7.47 -8.14 -13.62
CA LEU A 268 -6.76 -9.23 -12.96
C LEU A 268 -5.28 -8.88 -12.92
N ASP A 269 -4.70 -8.90 -11.75
CA ASP A 269 -3.29 -8.58 -11.56
C ASP A 269 -2.60 -9.68 -10.74
N PHE A 270 -1.39 -10.01 -11.13
CA PHE A 270 -0.49 -10.93 -10.46
C PHE A 270 0.84 -10.24 -10.18
N ALA A 271 1.45 -10.53 -9.05
CA ALA A 271 2.80 -10.12 -8.73
C ALA A 271 3.55 -11.21 -7.95
N TYR A 272 4.86 -11.25 -8.12
CA TYR A 272 5.77 -12.12 -7.41
C TYR A 272 6.95 -11.32 -6.85
N LEU A 273 7.31 -11.60 -5.58
CA LEU A 273 8.40 -10.91 -4.88
C LEU A 273 9.57 -11.85 -4.64
N PHE A 274 10.76 -11.33 -4.93
CA PHE A 274 12.04 -11.95 -4.68
C PHE A 274 12.73 -11.19 -3.53
N ALA A 275 12.60 -11.69 -2.32
CA ALA A 275 13.24 -11.12 -1.12
C ALA A 275 14.20 -12.14 -0.50
N GLU A 276 15.04 -11.72 0.44
CA GLU A 276 15.98 -12.60 1.12
C GLU A 276 15.29 -13.73 1.88
N LYS A 277 15.95 -14.91 1.95
CA LYS A 277 15.41 -16.16 2.53
C LYS A 277 14.89 -16.03 3.96
N ASN A 278 15.49 -15.14 4.75
CA ASN A 278 15.16 -14.96 6.16
C ASN A 278 14.05 -13.94 6.41
N THR A 279 13.48 -13.37 5.35
CA THR A 279 12.40 -12.38 5.47
C THR A 279 11.03 -13.03 5.34
N LEU A 280 10.00 -12.33 5.84
CA LEU A 280 8.60 -12.76 5.68
C LEU A 280 8.18 -12.74 4.21
N LEU A 281 8.76 -11.83 3.41
CA LEU A 281 8.43 -11.60 2.00
C LEU A 281 9.13 -12.56 1.02
N HIS A 282 9.98 -13.47 1.52
CA HIS A 282 10.72 -14.40 0.65
C HIS A 282 9.77 -15.26 -0.19
N ASN A 283 9.87 -15.15 -1.52
CA ASN A 283 9.07 -15.91 -2.49
C ASN A 283 7.55 -15.81 -2.26
N THR A 284 7.05 -14.61 -2.03
CA THR A 284 5.61 -14.35 -1.89
C THR A 284 4.98 -13.98 -3.23
N TYR A 285 3.68 -14.24 -3.35
CA TYR A 285 2.92 -13.80 -4.52
C TYR A 285 1.65 -13.06 -4.09
N SER A 286 1.16 -12.21 -4.98
CA SER A 286 -0.10 -11.50 -4.82
C SER A 286 -0.97 -11.67 -6.05
N LEU A 287 -2.26 -11.78 -5.80
CA LEU A 287 -3.32 -11.82 -6.80
C LEU A 287 -4.32 -10.72 -6.46
N SER A 288 -4.72 -9.92 -7.44
CA SER A 288 -5.78 -8.93 -7.26
C SER A 288 -6.82 -9.07 -8.37
N PHE A 289 -8.05 -8.93 -7.97
CA PHE A 289 -9.21 -8.86 -8.85
C PHE A 289 -9.91 -7.52 -8.64
N GLY A 290 -10.29 -6.86 -9.72
CA GLY A 290 -11.04 -5.60 -9.69
C GLY A 290 -12.20 -5.62 -10.67
N PHE A 291 -13.28 -4.94 -10.31
CA PHE A 291 -14.44 -4.71 -11.15
C PHE A 291 -14.82 -3.22 -11.11
N ASP A 292 -15.01 -2.67 -12.28
CA ASP A 292 -15.40 -1.28 -12.52
C ASP A 292 -16.86 -1.25 -13.00
N PHE A 293 -17.73 -0.47 -12.31
CA PHE A 293 -19.16 -0.35 -12.63
C PHE A 293 -19.46 0.79 -13.61
#